data_b96e485cea90e71fbaefa75697291c13
#
_entry.id   b96e485cea90e71fbaefa75697291c13
#
_cell.length_a   1.000
_cell.length_b   1.000
_cell.length_c   1.000
_cell.angle_alpha   90.00
_cell.angle_beta   90.00
_cell.angle_gamma   90.00
#
_symmetry.space_group_name_H-M   'P 1'
#
loop_
_entity.id
_entity.type
_entity.pdbx_description
1 polymer ?
#
loop_
_entity_poly.entity_id
_entity_poly.type
_entity_poly.pdbx_seq_one_letter_code
_entity_poly.pdbx_strand_id
1 'polypeptide(L)'
;MCFEPPSHAKYEMFLDKGSKKISKSAGNVFTPQVWFHYGSPQSLLLLMLKRFVGTRNLDESDIPFYMNELDNLEDVYFGKKQVSEKDTIKLKGLFQYCWVMEPPIKSSVHVPYNLLAFLVKMAPKECLDNYVTEKLQSYGYLQKNQTVGSDLAKRVEFALNWTRDFEEIKETAVPLSDEEKKAVSELIQNLETATDPDKIQNAIYNAAKNNGLQLSGFFKVLYTVLMGARQGPRLGPYVLAMGKQNVIAALQRAYRKAEDC
;
A
#
# COMPACT_ATOMS: atom_id res chain seq x y z
N MET A 1 31.25 44.46 -1.71
CA MET A 1 29.85 43.89 -1.76
C MET A 1 29.83 42.68 -0.85
N CYS A 2 29.10 42.74 0.24
CA CYS A 2 28.88 41.53 1.06
C CYS A 2 27.77 40.75 0.42
N PHE A 3 28.13 39.68 -0.28
CA PHE A 3 27.17 38.72 -0.83
C PHE A 3 26.89 37.66 0.25
N GLU A 4 25.64 37.53 0.66
CA GLU A 4 25.21 36.50 1.59
C GLU A 4 25.07 35.19 0.82
N PRO A 5 25.83 34.14 1.15
CA PRO A 5 25.74 32.88 0.42
C PRO A 5 24.38 32.23 0.65
N PRO A 6 23.86 31.49 -0.33
CA PRO A 6 22.60 30.78 -0.18
C PRO A 6 22.70 29.67 0.88
N SER A 7 21.60 29.40 1.54
CA SER A 7 21.49 28.26 2.47
C SER A 7 21.62 26.96 1.70
N HIS A 8 22.37 26.00 2.23
CA HIS A 8 22.61 24.72 1.62
C HIS A 8 21.96 23.57 2.43
N ALA A 9 21.32 22.66 1.72
CA ALA A 9 20.89 21.37 2.27
C ALA A 9 21.63 20.24 1.53
N LYS A 10 22.12 19.25 2.29
CA LYS A 10 22.77 18.08 1.70
C LYS A 10 21.77 16.94 1.61
N TYR A 11 21.67 16.36 0.42
CA TYR A 11 21.01 15.07 0.22
C TYR A 11 22.04 13.96 0.19
N GLU A 12 21.72 12.85 0.84
CA GLU A 12 22.50 11.64 0.68
C GLU A 12 22.08 10.87 -0.57
N MET A 13 22.95 9.93 -0.96
CA MET A 13 22.81 9.16 -2.18
C MET A 13 21.65 8.17 -2.09
N PHE A 14 20.92 8.01 -3.19
CA PHE A 14 20.01 6.88 -3.38
C PHE A 14 20.80 5.70 -3.95
N LEU A 15 20.52 4.52 -3.42
CA LEU A 15 21.04 3.26 -3.89
C LEU A 15 19.90 2.43 -4.48
N ASP A 16 20.23 1.49 -5.34
CA ASP A 16 19.28 0.48 -5.79
C ASP A 16 18.98 -0.56 -4.69
N LYS A 17 18.08 -1.49 -4.96
CA LYS A 17 17.70 -2.56 -4.03
C LYS A 17 18.88 -3.46 -3.62
N GLY A 18 19.90 -3.57 -4.47
CA GLY A 18 21.15 -4.27 -4.18
C GLY A 18 22.18 -3.45 -3.43
N SER A 19 21.80 -2.27 -2.91
CA SER A 19 22.68 -1.30 -2.23
C SER A 19 23.83 -0.79 -3.11
N LYS A 20 23.65 -0.81 -4.44
CA LYS A 20 24.60 -0.24 -5.40
C LYS A 20 24.18 1.17 -5.78
N LYS A 21 25.18 2.01 -6.06
CA LYS A 21 24.94 3.37 -6.54
C LYS A 21 24.11 3.36 -7.83
N ILE A 22 23.02 4.12 -7.85
CA ILE A 22 22.23 4.33 -9.07
C ILE A 22 23.09 5.14 -10.06
N SER A 23 23.34 4.58 -11.24
CA SER A 23 24.11 5.26 -12.29
C SER A 23 23.71 4.79 -13.70
N LYS A 24 23.85 5.68 -14.67
CA LYS A 24 23.57 5.39 -16.10
C LYS A 24 24.49 4.29 -16.63
N SER A 25 25.77 4.30 -16.25
CA SER A 25 26.75 3.31 -16.70
C SER A 25 26.52 1.91 -16.16
N ALA A 26 25.87 1.80 -14.99
CA ALA A 26 25.51 0.50 -14.40
C ALA A 26 24.16 -0.05 -14.91
N GLY A 27 23.40 0.73 -15.68
CA GLY A 27 22.10 0.34 -16.21
C GLY A 27 20.97 0.26 -15.17
N ASN A 28 21.23 0.66 -13.92
CA ASN A 28 20.27 0.61 -12.81
C ASN A 28 19.64 2.00 -12.52
N VAL A 29 19.39 2.77 -13.59
CA VAL A 29 18.85 4.12 -13.45
C VAL A 29 17.38 4.07 -13.07
N PHE A 30 17.06 4.73 -11.97
CA PHE A 30 15.68 5.00 -11.56
C PHE A 30 15.40 6.49 -11.75
N THR A 31 14.56 6.84 -12.73
CA THR A 31 14.26 8.23 -13.08
C THR A 31 12.89 8.66 -12.55
N PRO A 32 12.63 9.98 -12.41
CA PRO A 32 11.29 10.48 -12.11
C PRO A 32 10.22 9.97 -13.08
N GLN A 33 10.55 9.77 -14.36
CA GLN A 33 9.64 9.25 -15.38
C GLN A 33 9.19 7.82 -15.05
N VAL A 34 10.10 6.97 -14.56
CA VAL A 34 9.75 5.63 -14.09
C VAL A 34 8.77 5.73 -12.91
N TRP A 35 9.04 6.62 -11.95
CA TRP A 35 8.11 6.85 -10.85
C TRP A 35 6.74 7.29 -11.33
N PHE A 36 6.67 8.27 -12.24
CA PHE A 36 5.41 8.84 -12.74
C PHE A 36 4.59 7.87 -13.57
N HIS A 37 5.17 6.76 -13.98
CA HIS A 37 4.42 5.68 -14.62
C HIS A 37 3.56 4.88 -13.63
N TYR A 38 3.95 4.86 -12.36
CA TYR A 38 3.31 4.05 -11.31
C TYR A 38 2.81 4.85 -10.11
N GLY A 39 3.14 6.12 -10.01
CA GLY A 39 2.80 6.95 -8.85
C GLY A 39 2.77 8.44 -9.15
N SER A 40 2.20 9.21 -8.24
CA SER A 40 2.05 10.64 -8.39
C SER A 40 3.37 11.41 -8.16
N PRO A 41 3.56 12.59 -8.76
CA PRO A 41 4.68 13.48 -8.44
C PRO A 41 4.78 13.81 -6.95
N GLN A 42 3.63 13.98 -6.29
CA GLN A 42 3.56 14.28 -4.86
C GLN A 42 4.12 13.16 -4.00
N SER A 43 3.89 11.89 -4.38
CA SER A 43 4.47 10.74 -3.68
C SER A 43 5.99 10.64 -3.87
N LEU A 44 6.52 11.06 -5.03
CA LEU A 44 7.97 11.21 -5.23
C LEU A 44 8.54 12.33 -4.37
N LEU A 45 7.87 13.49 -4.32
CA LEU A 45 8.29 14.58 -3.42
C LEU A 45 8.25 14.14 -1.96
N LEU A 46 7.27 13.35 -1.56
CA LEU A 46 7.23 12.76 -0.21
C LEU A 46 8.46 11.89 0.06
N LEU A 47 8.83 11.02 -0.85
CA LEU A 47 10.08 10.24 -0.75
C LEU A 47 11.27 11.17 -0.53
N MET A 48 11.38 12.25 -1.30
CA MET A 48 12.51 13.19 -1.25
C MET A 48 12.52 13.99 0.05
N LEU A 49 11.38 14.51 0.50
CA LEU A 49 11.26 15.48 1.57
C LEU A 49 11.11 14.87 2.97
N LYS A 50 10.62 13.64 3.08
CA LYS A 50 10.38 12.99 4.37
C LYS A 50 11.64 12.82 5.21
N ARG A 51 12.79 12.65 4.56
CA ARG A 51 14.08 12.45 5.22
C ARG A 51 15.22 12.95 4.34
N PHE A 52 16.00 13.90 4.85
CA PHE A 52 17.14 14.49 4.14
C PHE A 52 18.46 13.75 4.40
N VAL A 53 18.62 13.15 5.57
CA VAL A 53 19.86 12.53 6.03
C VAL A 53 19.74 11.02 6.03
N GLY A 54 20.78 10.33 5.56
CA GLY A 54 20.90 8.88 5.51
C GLY A 54 20.61 8.30 4.13
N THR A 55 21.54 7.47 3.68
CA THR A 55 21.41 6.71 2.42
C THR A 55 20.15 5.87 2.43
N ARG A 56 19.47 5.80 1.29
CA ARG A 56 18.25 5.03 1.12
C ARG A 56 18.32 4.17 -0.13
N ASN A 57 17.85 2.94 0.02
CA ASN A 57 17.60 2.09 -1.13
C ASN A 57 16.24 2.48 -1.72
N LEU A 58 16.18 2.51 -3.04
CA LEU A 58 14.99 2.91 -3.81
C LEU A 58 14.72 1.87 -4.89
N ASP A 59 13.45 1.52 -4.99
CA ASP A 59 12.98 0.51 -5.92
C ASP A 59 11.52 0.81 -6.29
N GLU A 60 11.06 0.32 -7.42
CA GLU A 60 9.69 0.51 -7.88
C GLU A 60 8.67 -0.07 -6.89
N SER A 61 9.04 -1.13 -6.16
CA SER A 61 8.17 -1.73 -5.14
C SER A 61 7.88 -0.81 -3.94
N ASP A 62 8.62 0.29 -3.79
CA ASP A 62 8.37 1.30 -2.75
C ASP A 62 7.22 2.26 -3.11
N ILE A 63 6.86 2.35 -4.40
CA ILE A 63 5.85 3.31 -4.88
C ILE A 63 4.48 3.14 -4.20
N PRO A 64 3.91 1.93 -4.09
CA PRO A 64 2.66 1.71 -3.36
C PRO A 64 2.68 2.21 -1.92
N PHE A 65 3.81 2.05 -1.23
CA PHE A 65 4.00 2.54 0.13
C PHE A 65 3.92 4.07 0.18
N TYR A 66 4.64 4.79 -0.69
CA TYR A 66 4.64 6.25 -0.71
C TYR A 66 3.32 6.85 -1.18
N MET A 67 2.58 6.16 -2.06
CA MET A 67 1.23 6.54 -2.44
C MET A 67 0.26 6.47 -1.24
N ASN A 68 0.27 5.36 -0.50
CA ASN A 68 -0.56 5.20 0.70
C ASN A 68 -0.13 6.16 1.82
N GLU A 69 1.15 6.47 1.92
CA GLU A 69 1.66 7.40 2.93
C GLU A 69 1.27 8.84 2.63
N LEU A 70 1.24 9.23 1.35
CA LEU A 70 0.70 10.52 0.92
C LEU A 70 -0.77 10.68 1.31
N ASP A 71 -1.59 9.61 1.16
CA ASP A 71 -2.98 9.60 1.61
C ASP A 71 -3.10 9.80 3.12
N ASN A 72 -2.23 9.16 3.90
CA ASN A 72 -2.18 9.37 5.35
C ASN A 72 -1.82 10.82 5.73
N LEU A 73 -0.91 11.47 4.98
CA LEU A 73 -0.59 12.88 5.19
C LEU A 73 -1.79 13.78 4.84
N GLU A 74 -2.49 13.48 3.75
CA GLU A 74 -3.69 14.21 3.35
C GLU A 74 -4.79 14.09 4.40
N ASP A 75 -4.98 12.91 5.00
CA ASP A 75 -5.94 12.72 6.10
C ASP A 75 -5.59 13.55 7.34
N VAL A 76 -4.30 13.68 7.68
CA VAL A 76 -3.86 14.57 8.76
C VAL A 76 -4.05 16.04 8.38
N TYR A 77 -3.75 16.41 7.13
CA TYR A 77 -3.88 17.79 6.65
C TYR A 77 -5.33 18.28 6.74
N PHE A 78 -6.29 17.47 6.30
CA PHE A 78 -7.73 17.77 6.34
C PHE A 78 -8.40 17.42 7.68
N GLY A 79 -7.65 16.98 8.69
CA GLY A 79 -8.20 16.69 10.02
C GLY A 79 -9.02 15.41 10.13
N LYS A 80 -8.98 14.54 9.12
CA LYS A 80 -9.64 13.21 9.15
C LYS A 80 -8.93 12.22 10.08
N LYS A 81 -7.62 12.40 10.26
CA LYS A 81 -6.78 11.60 11.15
C LYS A 81 -6.16 12.49 12.21
N GLN A 82 -6.36 12.14 13.47
CA GLN A 82 -5.77 12.86 14.59
C GLN A 82 -4.40 12.26 14.96
N VAL A 83 -3.44 13.14 15.21
CA VAL A 83 -2.08 12.83 15.68
C VAL A 83 -1.69 13.83 16.76
N SER A 84 -0.51 13.70 17.38
CA SER A 84 -0.03 14.68 18.35
C SER A 84 0.06 16.10 17.73
N GLU A 85 -0.08 17.14 18.52
CA GLU A 85 0.00 18.54 18.04
C GLU A 85 1.32 18.80 17.31
N LYS A 86 2.44 18.36 17.89
CA LYS A 86 3.77 18.45 17.28
C LYS A 86 3.84 17.76 15.91
N ASP A 87 3.28 16.56 15.81
CA ASP A 87 3.25 15.82 14.55
C ASP A 87 2.31 16.46 13.55
N THR A 88 1.19 17.03 14.00
CA THR A 88 0.24 17.75 13.15
C THR A 88 0.93 18.87 12.37
N ILE A 89 1.68 19.72 13.04
CA ILE A 89 2.40 20.83 12.40
C ILE A 89 3.39 20.31 11.37
N LYS A 90 4.20 19.32 11.76
CA LYS A 90 5.21 18.71 10.90
C LYS A 90 4.59 18.03 9.66
N LEU A 91 3.56 17.22 9.85
CA LEU A 91 2.95 16.42 8.76
C LEU A 91 2.14 17.31 7.81
N LYS A 92 1.44 18.34 8.33
CA LYS A 92 0.77 19.35 7.49
C LYS A 92 1.76 20.14 6.64
N GLY A 93 2.87 20.57 7.21
CA GLY A 93 3.94 21.24 6.45
C GLY A 93 4.54 20.34 5.38
N LEU A 94 4.82 19.07 5.71
CA LEU A 94 5.32 18.09 4.74
C LEU A 94 4.33 17.89 3.58
N PHE A 95 3.02 17.78 3.87
CA PHE A 95 2.00 17.68 2.83
C PHE A 95 2.01 18.91 1.91
N GLN A 96 2.05 20.12 2.46
CA GLN A 96 2.12 21.35 1.67
C GLN A 96 3.37 21.37 0.75
N TYR A 97 4.53 20.95 1.27
CA TYR A 97 5.74 20.85 0.44
C TYR A 97 5.61 19.80 -0.67
N CYS A 98 4.94 18.67 -0.44
CA CYS A 98 4.66 17.69 -1.50
C CYS A 98 3.78 18.27 -2.62
N TRP A 99 2.99 19.29 -2.33
CA TRP A 99 2.16 20.04 -3.29
C TRP A 99 2.78 21.37 -3.72
N VAL A 100 4.08 21.57 -3.49
CA VAL A 100 4.80 22.81 -3.86
C VAL A 100 4.10 24.06 -3.32
N MET A 101 3.57 23.97 -2.08
CA MET A 101 2.77 24.98 -1.38
C MET A 101 1.39 25.30 -1.97
N GLU A 102 0.93 24.50 -2.93
CA GLU A 102 -0.41 24.60 -3.54
C GLU A 102 -1.24 23.32 -3.29
N PRO A 103 -1.59 23.01 -2.02
CA PRO A 103 -2.36 21.82 -1.69
C PRO A 103 -3.79 21.90 -2.26
N PRO A 104 -4.44 20.75 -2.50
CA PRO A 104 -5.83 20.73 -2.98
C PRO A 104 -6.79 21.37 -1.96
N ILE A 105 -7.89 21.94 -2.46
CA ILE A 105 -8.91 22.59 -1.63
C ILE A 105 -9.71 21.58 -0.81
N LYS A 106 -9.87 20.36 -1.34
CA LYS A 106 -10.63 19.27 -0.70
C LYS A 106 -9.86 17.97 -0.76
N SER A 107 -10.08 17.13 0.23
CA SER A 107 -9.49 15.79 0.26
C SER A 107 -10.05 14.89 -0.83
N SER A 108 -9.16 14.11 -1.41
CA SER A 108 -9.50 13.07 -2.38
C SER A 108 -10.10 11.81 -1.73
N VAL A 109 -10.55 10.89 -2.57
CA VAL A 109 -10.97 9.55 -2.14
C VAL A 109 -9.73 8.67 -2.05
N HIS A 110 -9.43 8.20 -0.84
CA HIS A 110 -8.27 7.35 -0.60
C HIS A 110 -8.66 5.88 -0.72
N VAL A 111 -8.08 5.21 -1.70
CA VAL A 111 -8.17 3.76 -1.87
C VAL A 111 -6.75 3.20 -1.78
N PRO A 112 -6.49 2.23 -0.91
CA PRO A 112 -5.16 1.62 -0.80
C PRO A 112 -4.64 1.15 -2.15
N TYR A 113 -3.40 1.48 -2.47
CA TYR A 113 -2.80 1.18 -3.77
C TYR A 113 -2.86 -0.31 -4.11
N ASN A 114 -2.56 -1.17 -3.14
CA ASN A 114 -2.60 -2.62 -3.34
C ASN A 114 -4.02 -3.15 -3.59
N LEU A 115 -5.05 -2.48 -3.06
CA LEU A 115 -6.44 -2.81 -3.39
C LEU A 115 -6.75 -2.45 -4.84
N LEU A 116 -6.32 -1.27 -5.31
CA LEU A 116 -6.45 -0.88 -6.71
C LEU A 116 -5.71 -1.86 -7.62
N ALA A 117 -4.46 -2.19 -7.33
CA ALA A 117 -3.66 -3.16 -8.06
C ALA A 117 -4.36 -4.53 -8.16
N PHE A 118 -4.97 -4.98 -7.06
CA PHE A 118 -5.77 -6.20 -7.06
C PHE A 118 -7.01 -6.07 -7.95
N LEU A 119 -7.77 -4.98 -7.82
CA LEU A 119 -9.01 -4.79 -8.59
C LEU A 119 -8.73 -4.73 -10.09
N VAL A 120 -7.70 -4.02 -10.52
CA VAL A 120 -7.35 -3.93 -11.95
C VAL A 120 -6.85 -5.26 -12.50
N LYS A 121 -6.19 -6.08 -11.69
CA LYS A 121 -5.77 -7.43 -12.09
C LYS A 121 -6.94 -8.38 -12.29
N MET A 122 -7.99 -8.25 -11.49
CA MET A 122 -9.19 -9.10 -11.54
C MET A 122 -10.23 -8.60 -12.53
N ALA A 123 -10.11 -7.36 -13.00
CA ALA A 123 -11.09 -6.75 -13.90
C ALA A 123 -11.03 -7.37 -15.30
N PRO A 124 -12.19 -7.63 -15.93
CA PRO A 124 -12.23 -7.94 -17.35
C PRO A 124 -11.69 -6.74 -18.16
N LYS A 125 -10.84 -7.00 -19.15
CA LYS A 125 -10.17 -5.95 -19.94
C LYS A 125 -11.15 -4.98 -20.61
N GLU A 126 -12.34 -5.47 -20.97
CA GLU A 126 -13.37 -4.72 -21.70
C GLU A 126 -14.22 -3.82 -20.80
N CYS A 127 -14.19 -4.02 -19.47
CA CYS A 127 -15.07 -3.34 -18.51
C CYS A 127 -14.34 -2.85 -17.26
N LEU A 128 -13.05 -2.49 -17.38
CA LEU A 128 -12.19 -2.11 -16.25
C LEU A 128 -12.83 -1.04 -15.37
N ASP A 129 -13.24 0.08 -15.97
CA ASP A 129 -13.73 1.25 -15.21
C ASP A 129 -15.05 0.94 -14.49
N ASN A 130 -15.96 0.23 -15.14
CA ASN A 130 -17.23 -0.16 -14.55
C ASN A 130 -16.99 -1.14 -13.39
N TYR A 131 -16.15 -2.15 -13.61
CA TYR A 131 -15.83 -3.15 -12.59
C TYR A 131 -15.20 -2.51 -11.36
N VAL A 132 -14.19 -1.64 -11.55
CA VAL A 132 -13.52 -0.95 -10.45
C VAL A 132 -14.53 -0.04 -9.71
N THR A 133 -15.35 0.71 -10.44
CA THR A 133 -16.39 1.58 -9.85
C THR A 133 -17.37 0.79 -8.99
N GLU A 134 -17.95 -0.29 -9.51
CA GLU A 134 -18.91 -1.13 -8.78
C GLU A 134 -18.28 -1.75 -7.53
N LYS A 135 -17.04 -2.24 -7.63
CA LYS A 135 -16.32 -2.78 -6.49
C LYS A 135 -16.04 -1.72 -5.43
N LEU A 136 -15.55 -0.54 -5.81
CA LEU A 136 -15.30 0.55 -4.88
C LEU A 136 -16.59 1.07 -4.21
N GLN A 137 -17.73 1.08 -4.92
CA GLN A 137 -19.03 1.35 -4.33
C GLN A 137 -19.44 0.26 -3.34
N SER A 138 -19.26 -1.01 -3.70
CA SER A 138 -19.60 -2.14 -2.82
C SER A 138 -18.76 -2.17 -1.53
N TYR A 139 -17.53 -1.64 -1.58
CA TYR A 139 -16.62 -1.54 -0.43
C TYR A 139 -16.77 -0.24 0.38
N GLY A 140 -17.67 0.65 -0.07
CA GLY A 140 -17.95 1.92 0.63
C GLY A 140 -16.90 3.01 0.40
N TYR A 141 -15.99 2.87 -0.57
CA TYR A 141 -15.07 3.95 -0.97
C TYR A 141 -15.76 5.01 -1.82
N LEU A 142 -16.76 4.61 -2.57
CA LEU A 142 -17.60 5.49 -3.38
C LEU A 142 -19.07 5.36 -2.96
N GLN A 143 -19.84 6.44 -3.07
CA GLN A 143 -21.28 6.40 -2.91
C GLN A 143 -21.93 5.70 -4.13
N LYS A 144 -23.12 5.13 -3.96
CA LYS A 144 -23.80 4.35 -5.03
C LYS A 144 -23.97 5.08 -6.36
N ASN A 145 -24.07 6.42 -6.33
CA ASN A 145 -24.23 7.25 -7.53
C ASN A 145 -22.96 8.02 -7.89
N GLN A 146 -21.84 7.72 -7.25
CA GLN A 146 -20.57 8.39 -7.49
C GLN A 146 -19.72 7.55 -8.45
N THR A 147 -19.25 8.18 -9.52
CA THR A 147 -18.28 7.61 -10.44
C THR A 147 -16.86 7.90 -10.00
N VAL A 148 -15.90 7.20 -10.57
CA VAL A 148 -14.48 7.45 -10.36
C VAL A 148 -14.12 8.84 -10.86
N GLY A 149 -13.68 9.71 -9.95
CA GLY A 149 -13.19 11.06 -10.31
C GLY A 149 -11.81 11.02 -10.96
N SER A 150 -11.37 12.14 -11.55
CA SER A 150 -10.11 12.25 -12.28
C SER A 150 -8.87 11.78 -11.50
N ASP A 151 -8.81 12.10 -10.20
CA ASP A 151 -7.67 11.73 -9.35
C ASP A 151 -7.64 10.23 -9.06
N LEU A 152 -8.80 9.65 -8.79
CA LEU A 152 -8.90 8.20 -8.58
C LEU A 152 -8.69 7.44 -9.90
N ALA A 153 -9.13 7.97 -11.05
CA ALA A 153 -8.86 7.39 -12.36
C ALA A 153 -7.35 7.30 -12.66
N LYS A 154 -6.59 8.35 -12.35
CA LYS A 154 -5.12 8.32 -12.46
C LYS A 154 -4.50 7.27 -11.53
N ARG A 155 -5.02 7.10 -10.32
CA ARG A 155 -4.55 6.07 -9.39
C ARG A 155 -4.84 4.65 -9.91
N VAL A 156 -5.98 4.44 -10.56
CA VAL A 156 -6.32 3.18 -11.24
C VAL A 156 -5.35 2.92 -12.39
N GLU A 157 -5.01 3.95 -13.17
CA GLU A 157 -4.02 3.86 -14.25
C GLU A 157 -2.63 3.50 -13.71
N PHE A 158 -2.16 4.15 -12.64
CA PHE A 158 -0.90 3.81 -11.98
C PHE A 158 -0.88 2.35 -11.50
N ALA A 159 -1.95 1.90 -10.86
CA ALA A 159 -2.08 0.54 -10.40
C ALA A 159 -2.11 -0.47 -11.55
N LEU A 160 -2.75 -0.14 -12.67
CA LEU A 160 -2.78 -0.96 -13.87
C LEU A 160 -1.39 -1.11 -14.49
N ASN A 161 -0.66 0.00 -14.64
CA ASN A 161 0.71 0.00 -15.15
C ASN A 161 1.62 -0.84 -14.24
N TRP A 162 1.53 -0.61 -12.93
CA TRP A 162 2.33 -1.35 -11.95
C TRP A 162 2.05 -2.85 -11.98
N THR A 163 0.79 -3.23 -12.04
CA THR A 163 0.38 -4.64 -12.10
C THR A 163 0.86 -5.32 -13.37
N ARG A 164 0.81 -4.61 -14.52
CA ARG A 164 1.27 -5.13 -15.82
C ARG A 164 2.77 -5.38 -15.84
N ASP A 165 3.55 -4.46 -15.27
CA ASP A 165 5.00 -4.45 -15.42
C ASP A 165 5.70 -5.23 -14.26
N PHE A 166 5.03 -5.38 -13.11
CA PHE A 166 5.50 -6.12 -11.93
C PHE A 166 4.59 -7.31 -11.58
N GLU A 167 4.04 -7.98 -12.56
CA GLU A 167 3.08 -9.07 -12.41
C GLU A 167 3.59 -10.28 -11.62
N GLU A 168 4.88 -10.42 -11.48
CA GLU A 168 5.50 -11.24 -10.45
C GLU A 168 5.46 -10.53 -9.09
N ILE A 169 4.29 -10.45 -8.47
CA ILE A 169 4.28 -10.42 -7.00
C ILE A 169 5.01 -11.70 -6.61
N LYS A 170 6.32 -11.57 -6.33
CA LYS A 170 7.10 -12.66 -5.77
C LYS A 170 6.30 -13.09 -4.56
N GLU A 171 5.69 -14.28 -4.67
CA GLU A 171 5.09 -14.95 -3.53
C GLU A 171 6.23 -15.06 -2.52
N THR A 172 6.32 -14.09 -1.64
CA THR A 172 7.34 -14.08 -0.59
C THR A 172 7.00 -15.28 0.26
N ALA A 173 7.77 -16.33 0.17
CA ALA A 173 7.66 -17.46 1.07
C ALA A 173 7.86 -16.89 2.48
N VAL A 174 6.77 -16.75 3.23
CA VAL A 174 6.80 -16.31 4.63
C VAL A 174 6.99 -17.58 5.43
N PRO A 175 8.14 -17.77 6.10
CA PRO A 175 8.25 -18.88 7.04
C PRO A 175 7.25 -18.63 8.16
N LEU A 176 6.27 -19.51 8.29
CA LEU A 176 5.28 -19.45 9.36
C LEU A 176 5.77 -20.25 10.56
N SER A 177 5.67 -19.70 11.78
CA SER A 177 5.86 -20.47 13.01
C SER A 177 4.73 -21.52 13.18
N ASP A 178 4.90 -22.48 14.06
CA ASP A 178 3.88 -23.51 14.29
C ASP A 178 2.58 -22.92 14.85
N GLU A 179 2.67 -21.86 15.65
CA GLU A 179 1.51 -21.11 16.15
C GLU A 179 0.82 -20.36 15.02
N GLU A 180 1.59 -19.75 14.13
CA GLU A 180 1.06 -19.04 12.96
C GLU A 180 0.39 -20.01 11.98
N LYS A 181 0.96 -21.19 11.76
CA LYS A 181 0.34 -22.26 10.96
C LYS A 181 -1.03 -22.67 11.54
N LYS A 182 -1.11 -22.90 12.86
CA LYS A 182 -2.38 -23.23 13.54
C LYS A 182 -3.40 -22.11 13.38
N ALA A 183 -2.99 -20.87 13.59
CA ALA A 183 -3.87 -19.71 13.44
C ALA A 183 -4.36 -19.53 11.99
N VAL A 184 -3.50 -19.74 10.99
CA VAL A 184 -3.88 -19.71 9.58
C VAL A 184 -4.87 -20.83 9.24
N SER A 185 -4.65 -22.04 9.74
CA SER A 185 -5.58 -23.18 9.56
C SER A 185 -6.96 -22.91 10.15
N GLU A 186 -7.01 -22.40 11.39
CA GLU A 186 -8.26 -21.98 12.04
C GLU A 186 -8.96 -20.87 11.28
N LEU A 187 -8.21 -19.88 10.79
CA LEU A 187 -8.75 -18.78 9.99
C LEU A 187 -9.38 -19.30 8.70
N ILE A 188 -8.74 -20.22 7.99
CA ILE A 188 -9.28 -20.81 6.75
C ILE A 188 -10.65 -21.44 7.01
N GLN A 189 -10.80 -22.24 8.06
CA GLN A 189 -12.07 -22.87 8.44
C GLN A 189 -13.16 -21.82 8.73
N ASN A 190 -12.81 -20.78 9.48
CA ASN A 190 -13.75 -19.72 9.84
C ASN A 190 -14.15 -18.83 8.65
N LEU A 191 -13.26 -18.64 7.66
CA LEU A 191 -13.55 -17.88 6.45
C LEU A 191 -14.60 -18.55 5.56
N GLU A 192 -14.72 -19.87 5.57
CA GLU A 192 -15.75 -20.59 4.80
C GLU A 192 -17.16 -20.17 5.20
N THR A 193 -17.40 -19.95 6.49
CA THR A 193 -18.71 -19.62 7.07
C THR A 193 -18.96 -18.11 7.22
N ALA A 194 -17.91 -17.29 7.27
CA ALA A 194 -18.04 -15.85 7.47
C ALA A 194 -18.67 -15.17 6.26
N THR A 195 -19.72 -14.36 6.45
CA THR A 195 -20.51 -13.74 5.38
C THR A 195 -20.32 -12.24 5.25
N ASP A 196 -19.83 -11.57 6.27
CA ASP A 196 -19.70 -10.11 6.31
C ASP A 196 -18.30 -9.68 6.79
N PRO A 197 -17.90 -8.41 6.51
CA PRO A 197 -16.56 -7.91 6.85
C PRO A 197 -16.23 -8.00 8.33
N ASP A 198 -17.22 -7.80 9.21
CA ASP A 198 -17.00 -7.80 10.65
C ASP A 198 -16.81 -9.20 11.19
N LYS A 199 -17.55 -10.19 10.67
CA LYS A 199 -17.33 -11.60 11.01
C LYS A 199 -15.96 -12.08 10.56
N ILE A 200 -15.51 -11.68 9.36
CA ILE A 200 -14.17 -11.99 8.86
C ILE A 200 -13.11 -11.36 9.76
N GLN A 201 -13.28 -10.09 10.13
CA GLN A 201 -12.36 -9.40 11.02
C GLN A 201 -12.29 -10.08 12.39
N ASN A 202 -13.43 -10.49 12.94
CA ASN A 202 -13.51 -11.22 14.21
C ASN A 202 -12.89 -12.62 14.12
N ALA A 203 -13.03 -13.31 12.98
CA ALA A 203 -12.37 -14.59 12.74
C ALA A 203 -10.84 -14.46 12.81
N ILE A 204 -10.28 -13.37 12.23
CA ILE A 204 -8.84 -13.07 12.31
C ILE A 204 -8.41 -12.81 13.76
N TYR A 205 -9.17 -12.01 14.52
CA TYR A 205 -8.86 -11.73 15.92
C TYR A 205 -8.91 -13.02 16.79
N ASN A 206 -9.93 -13.85 16.58
CA ASN A 206 -10.10 -15.09 17.31
C ASN A 206 -8.98 -16.09 16.99
N ALA A 207 -8.63 -16.26 15.72
CA ALA A 207 -7.54 -17.13 15.30
C ALA A 207 -6.19 -16.73 15.94
N ALA A 208 -5.88 -15.42 15.98
CA ALA A 208 -4.69 -14.93 16.67
C ALA A 208 -4.73 -15.22 18.17
N LYS A 209 -5.84 -14.87 18.82
CA LYS A 209 -6.01 -15.01 20.28
C LYS A 209 -5.98 -16.47 20.73
N ASN A 210 -6.68 -17.36 20.03
CA ASN A 210 -6.76 -18.77 20.37
C ASN A 210 -5.42 -19.49 20.25
N ASN A 211 -4.53 -18.99 19.38
CA ASN A 211 -3.20 -19.55 19.17
C ASN A 211 -2.08 -18.76 19.87
N GLY A 212 -2.42 -17.87 20.81
CA GLY A 212 -1.44 -17.14 21.62
C GLY A 212 -0.61 -16.10 20.88
N LEU A 213 -1.05 -15.69 19.66
CA LEU A 213 -0.32 -14.74 18.83
C LEU A 213 -0.64 -13.29 19.23
N GLN A 214 0.37 -12.44 19.15
CA GLN A 214 0.16 -10.99 19.19
C GLN A 214 -0.61 -10.54 17.94
N LEU A 215 -1.73 -9.85 18.12
CA LEU A 215 -2.58 -9.39 17.01
C LEU A 215 -1.81 -8.65 15.93
N SER A 216 -0.96 -7.68 16.31
CA SER A 216 -0.14 -6.92 15.39
C SER A 216 0.85 -7.78 14.59
N GLY A 217 1.37 -8.86 15.18
CA GLY A 217 2.23 -9.85 14.54
C GLY A 217 1.47 -10.65 13.50
N PHE A 218 0.33 -11.22 13.89
CA PHE A 218 -0.49 -12.04 12.98
C PHE A 218 -1.03 -11.22 11.79
N PHE A 219 -1.46 -9.98 12.02
CA PHE A 219 -1.84 -9.08 10.93
C PHE A 219 -0.68 -8.84 9.95
N LYS A 220 0.56 -8.65 10.42
CA LYS A 220 1.72 -8.52 9.54
C LYS A 220 1.94 -9.77 8.68
N VAL A 221 1.79 -10.95 9.26
CA VAL A 221 1.87 -12.23 8.53
C VAL A 221 0.82 -12.27 7.43
N LEU A 222 -0.45 -12.00 7.77
CA LEU A 222 -1.54 -11.99 6.80
C LEU A 222 -1.32 -10.97 5.68
N TYR A 223 -0.89 -9.74 6.01
CA TYR A 223 -0.57 -8.75 5.00
C TYR A 223 0.59 -9.19 4.11
N THR A 224 1.61 -9.81 4.68
CA THR A 224 2.75 -10.29 3.88
C THR A 224 2.32 -11.42 2.95
N VAL A 225 1.53 -12.37 3.42
CA VAL A 225 1.01 -13.49 2.61
C VAL A 225 0.05 -13.02 1.52
N LEU A 226 -0.87 -12.10 1.85
CA LEU A 226 -1.94 -11.71 0.95
C LEU A 226 -1.56 -10.55 0.00
N MET A 227 -0.60 -9.72 0.40
CA MET A 227 -0.30 -8.46 -0.29
C MET A 227 1.18 -8.24 -0.53
N GLY A 228 2.08 -9.10 -0.01
CA GLY A 228 3.52 -8.85 -0.04
C GLY A 228 3.97 -7.63 0.78
N ALA A 229 3.13 -7.12 1.70
CA ALA A 229 3.37 -5.91 2.47
C ALA A 229 3.27 -6.18 3.98
N ARG A 230 3.94 -5.36 4.81
CA ARG A 230 3.88 -5.49 6.29
C ARG A 230 2.65 -4.85 6.92
N GLN A 231 1.88 -4.10 6.15
CA GLN A 231 0.65 -3.40 6.56
C GLN A 231 -0.26 -3.19 5.36
N GLY A 232 -1.56 -3.00 5.59
CA GLY A 232 -2.54 -2.85 4.52
C GLY A 232 -3.89 -2.37 5.05
N PRO A 233 -4.94 -2.40 4.21
CA PRO A 233 -6.29 -2.01 4.58
C PRO A 233 -6.88 -2.96 5.61
N ARG A 234 -8.03 -2.60 6.17
CA ARG A 234 -8.80 -3.50 7.06
C ARG A 234 -9.08 -4.82 6.34
N LEU A 235 -8.67 -5.95 6.92
CA LEU A 235 -8.69 -7.25 6.24
C LEU A 235 -10.10 -7.79 5.99
N GLY A 236 -11.09 -7.49 6.83
CA GLY A 236 -12.45 -7.93 6.61
C GLY A 236 -13.02 -7.53 5.24
N PRO A 237 -13.10 -6.22 4.93
CA PRO A 237 -13.48 -5.74 3.60
C PRO A 237 -12.57 -6.26 2.49
N TYR A 238 -11.27 -6.33 2.73
CA TYR A 238 -10.29 -6.82 1.75
C TYR A 238 -10.53 -8.27 1.35
N VAL A 239 -10.78 -9.16 2.30
CA VAL A 239 -11.06 -10.59 2.05
C VAL A 239 -12.32 -10.77 1.20
N LEU A 240 -13.37 -9.99 1.47
CA LEU A 240 -14.56 -10.01 0.61
C LEU A 240 -14.28 -9.50 -0.79
N ALA A 241 -13.45 -8.47 -0.90
CA ALA A 241 -13.03 -7.88 -2.15
C ALA A 241 -12.28 -8.87 -3.04
N MET A 242 -11.30 -9.53 -2.46
CA MET A 242 -10.53 -10.57 -3.15
C MET A 242 -11.37 -11.80 -3.51
N GLY A 243 -12.50 -11.99 -2.84
CA GLY A 243 -13.23 -13.25 -2.83
C GLY A 243 -12.61 -14.25 -1.87
N LYS A 244 -13.43 -14.77 -0.96
CA LYS A 244 -12.99 -15.69 0.11
C LYS A 244 -12.15 -16.86 -0.43
N GLN A 245 -12.54 -17.47 -1.54
CA GLN A 245 -11.85 -18.61 -2.13
C GLN A 245 -10.41 -18.28 -2.57
N ASN A 246 -10.20 -17.10 -3.13
CA ASN A 246 -8.88 -16.64 -3.52
C ASN A 246 -7.95 -16.43 -2.30
N VAL A 247 -8.51 -15.87 -1.23
CA VAL A 247 -7.79 -15.69 0.04
C VAL A 247 -7.47 -17.04 0.68
N ILE A 248 -8.43 -17.95 0.74
CA ILE A 248 -8.22 -19.31 1.25
C ILE A 248 -7.11 -20.00 0.45
N ALA A 249 -7.15 -19.93 -0.87
CA ALA A 249 -6.12 -20.51 -1.73
C ALA A 249 -4.72 -19.90 -1.49
N ALA A 250 -4.64 -18.59 -1.27
CA ALA A 250 -3.39 -17.91 -0.94
C ALA A 250 -2.84 -18.35 0.43
N LEU A 251 -3.69 -18.44 1.44
CA LEU A 251 -3.33 -18.91 2.78
C LEU A 251 -2.90 -20.39 2.78
N GLN A 252 -3.60 -21.25 2.03
CA GLN A 252 -3.25 -22.67 1.88
C GLN A 252 -1.89 -22.84 1.20
N ARG A 253 -1.57 -22.05 0.19
CA ARG A 253 -0.27 -22.06 -0.47
C ARG A 253 0.85 -21.66 0.48
N ALA A 254 0.65 -20.61 1.27
CA ALA A 254 1.62 -20.19 2.28
C ALA A 254 1.83 -21.26 3.36
N TYR A 255 0.76 -21.92 3.79
CA TYR A 255 0.79 -23.03 4.74
C TYR A 255 1.64 -24.19 4.21
N ARG A 256 1.38 -24.68 2.99
CA ARG A 256 2.11 -25.81 2.37
C ARG A 256 3.60 -25.52 2.16
N LYS A 257 3.94 -24.32 1.66
CA LYS A 257 5.35 -23.92 1.49
C LYS A 257 6.13 -23.86 2.81
N ALA A 258 5.45 -23.67 3.92
CA ALA A 258 6.07 -23.69 5.25
C ALA A 258 6.22 -25.11 5.84
N GLU A 259 5.63 -26.14 5.22
CA GLU A 259 5.86 -27.55 5.56
C GLU A 259 7.05 -28.16 4.81
N ASP A 260 7.40 -27.57 3.65
CA ASP A 260 8.49 -28.05 2.79
C ASP A 260 9.85 -27.38 3.09
N CYS A 261 9.92 -26.48 4.08
CA CYS A 261 11.13 -25.83 4.59
C CYS A 261 11.49 -26.34 5.97
#